data_80b58d0d87b4e833bc153d76fb3b88d9
#
_entry.id   80b58d0d87b4e833bc153d76fb3b88d9
#
_cell.length_a   1.000
_cell.length_b   1.000
_cell.length_c   1.000
_cell.angle_alpha   90.00
_cell.angle_beta   90.00
_cell.angle_gamma   90.00
#
_symmetry.space_group_name_H-M   'P 1'
#
loop_
_entity.id
_entity.type
_entity.pdbx_description
1 polymer ?
#
loop_
_entity_poly.entity_id
_entity_poly.type
_entity_poly.pdbx_seq_one_letter_code
_entity_poly.pdbx_strand_id
1 'polypeptide(L)'
;SNDEFKLTFEKMSLDGALFDIMKLKFISKEILSRMTKEEITNRAYEWAKIYDEKLLHLIDLDRNYFMSIMNIEREKENPRKDYEKFSDIFNAIKFFYKDYYLELMQNELPFNPFIEKSVIKSLLKEFIDTLDLSLDEQNWFNSLKELGKKFGFAESNKIYKQNKDQYIGHVGDVAEILRITFTSSKQSPNLYYVLQILGKEQLKERIDFVTINKLN
;
A
#
# COMPACT_ATOMS: atom_id res chain seq x y z
N SER A 1 -35.78 10.94 -10.62
CA SER A 1 -37.00 10.18 -10.74
C SER A 1 -36.71 8.74 -10.35
N ASN A 2 -37.31 8.26 -9.27
CA ASN A 2 -37.31 6.83 -8.94
C ASN A 2 -38.26 6.15 -9.92
N ASP A 3 -37.80 5.77 -11.09
CA ASP A 3 -38.52 4.85 -11.92
C ASP A 3 -38.50 3.50 -11.21
N GLU A 4 -39.65 3.06 -10.68
CA GLU A 4 -39.82 1.74 -10.09
C GLU A 4 -39.46 0.70 -11.14
N PHE A 5 -38.36 -0.01 -10.93
CA PHE A 5 -37.99 -1.13 -11.77
C PHE A 5 -39.01 -2.23 -11.65
N LYS A 6 -39.90 -2.35 -12.66
CA LYS A 6 -40.86 -3.45 -12.76
C LYS A 6 -40.25 -4.62 -13.51
N LEU A 7 -40.05 -5.72 -12.80
CA LEU A 7 -39.65 -6.98 -13.43
C LEU A 7 -40.87 -7.56 -14.16
N THR A 8 -40.80 -7.68 -15.48
CA THR A 8 -41.82 -8.33 -16.29
C THR A 8 -41.21 -9.49 -17.07
N PHE A 9 -41.92 -10.61 -17.20
CA PHE A 9 -41.46 -11.79 -17.94
C PHE A 9 -41.15 -11.49 -19.42
N GLU A 10 -41.83 -10.52 -20.00
CA GLU A 10 -41.60 -10.07 -21.40
C GLU A 10 -40.25 -9.44 -21.64
N LYS A 11 -39.58 -8.95 -20.57
CA LYS A 11 -38.26 -8.35 -20.62
C LYS A 11 -37.14 -9.33 -20.19
N MET A 12 -37.48 -10.57 -19.90
CA MET A 12 -36.49 -11.59 -19.53
C MET A 12 -35.99 -12.31 -20.79
N SER A 13 -34.66 -12.40 -20.94
CA SER A 13 -34.04 -13.21 -21.98
C SER A 13 -34.24 -14.70 -21.66
N LEU A 14 -34.57 -15.49 -22.67
CA LEU A 14 -34.66 -16.95 -22.58
C LEU A 14 -33.29 -17.62 -22.30
N ASP A 15 -32.20 -16.92 -22.60
CA ASP A 15 -30.82 -17.42 -22.40
C ASP A 15 -30.29 -17.32 -21.00
N GLY A 16 -31.12 -16.80 -20.05
CA GLY A 16 -30.71 -16.55 -18.66
C GLY A 16 -29.80 -15.32 -18.51
N ALA A 17 -29.62 -14.86 -17.28
CA ALA A 17 -28.74 -13.75 -16.98
C ALA A 17 -27.28 -14.23 -16.97
N LEU A 18 -26.45 -13.72 -17.89
CA LEU A 18 -25.01 -13.94 -17.83
C LEU A 18 -24.43 -13.20 -16.63
N PHE A 19 -23.98 -13.94 -15.62
CA PHE A 19 -23.36 -13.37 -14.42
C PHE A 19 -21.89 -13.07 -14.69
N ASP A 20 -21.57 -11.80 -14.90
CA ASP A 20 -20.17 -11.34 -15.07
C ASP A 20 -19.53 -11.03 -13.71
N ILE A 21 -18.76 -11.98 -13.21
CA ILE A 21 -18.05 -11.85 -11.93
C ILE A 21 -17.01 -10.72 -11.96
N MET A 22 -16.40 -10.44 -13.12
CA MET A 22 -15.41 -9.36 -13.25
C MET A 22 -16.08 -7.99 -13.13
N LYS A 23 -17.26 -7.85 -13.71
CA LYS A 23 -18.09 -6.64 -13.56
C LYS A 23 -18.54 -6.44 -12.13
N LEU A 24 -18.91 -7.51 -11.43
CA LEU A 24 -19.27 -7.43 -10.01
C LEU A 24 -18.09 -6.96 -9.15
N LYS A 25 -16.92 -7.55 -9.35
CA LYS A 25 -15.68 -7.14 -8.67
C LYS A 25 -15.34 -5.67 -8.93
N PHE A 26 -15.46 -5.22 -10.16
CA PHE A 26 -15.26 -3.83 -10.51
C PHE A 26 -16.22 -2.90 -9.77
N ILE A 27 -17.52 -3.21 -9.78
CA ILE A 27 -18.54 -2.42 -9.08
C ILE A 27 -18.27 -2.42 -7.57
N SER A 28 -17.90 -3.57 -7.00
CA SER A 28 -17.59 -3.67 -5.57
C SER A 28 -16.41 -2.77 -5.18
N LYS A 29 -15.33 -2.78 -5.96
CA LYS A 29 -14.19 -1.86 -5.76
C LYS A 29 -14.60 -0.40 -5.81
N GLU A 30 -15.45 -0.02 -6.78
CA GLU A 30 -15.97 1.34 -6.91
C GLU A 30 -16.76 1.75 -5.66
N ILE A 31 -17.67 0.90 -5.17
CA ILE A 31 -18.48 1.18 -4.01
C ILE A 31 -17.59 1.34 -2.75
N LEU A 32 -16.67 0.39 -2.52
CA LEU A 32 -15.79 0.42 -1.36
C LEU A 32 -14.83 1.62 -1.38
N SER A 33 -14.36 2.02 -2.56
CA SER A 33 -13.45 3.17 -2.68
C SER A 33 -14.12 4.52 -2.39
N ARG A 34 -15.43 4.63 -2.62
CA ARG A 34 -16.20 5.87 -2.43
C ARG A 34 -16.79 6.03 -1.02
N MET A 35 -16.69 5.01 -0.17
CA MET A 35 -17.11 5.12 1.23
C MET A 35 -16.20 6.10 1.97
N THR A 36 -16.72 6.89 2.90
CA THR A 36 -15.91 7.66 3.83
C THR A 36 -15.07 6.74 4.72
N LYS A 37 -14.04 7.26 5.38
CA LYS A 37 -13.23 6.46 6.33
C LYS A 37 -14.08 5.92 7.49
N GLU A 38 -15.07 6.67 7.92
CA GLU A 38 -16.04 6.25 8.94
C GLU A 38 -16.93 5.13 8.44
N GLU A 39 -17.49 5.26 7.23
CA GLU A 39 -18.38 4.26 6.64
C GLU A 39 -17.66 2.94 6.41
N ILE A 40 -16.47 2.95 5.80
CA ILE A 40 -15.72 1.70 5.55
C ILE A 40 -15.29 1.06 6.86
N THR A 41 -14.86 1.85 7.85
CA THR A 41 -14.46 1.34 9.17
C THR A 41 -15.66 0.69 9.88
N ASN A 42 -16.82 1.35 9.90
CA ASN A 42 -18.03 0.81 10.54
C ASN A 42 -18.49 -0.50 9.87
N ARG A 43 -18.53 -0.52 8.54
CA ARG A 43 -18.96 -1.71 7.80
C ARG A 43 -17.94 -2.86 7.91
N ALA A 44 -16.63 -2.56 7.89
CA ALA A 44 -15.58 -3.55 8.12
C ALA A 44 -15.68 -4.14 9.53
N TYR A 45 -15.95 -3.33 10.53
CA TYR A 45 -16.16 -3.76 11.91
C TYR A 45 -17.35 -4.72 12.04
N GLU A 46 -18.53 -4.33 11.54
CA GLU A 46 -19.72 -5.20 11.60
C GLU A 46 -19.54 -6.51 10.82
N TRP A 47 -18.84 -6.46 9.69
CA TRP A 47 -18.49 -7.66 8.94
C TRP A 47 -17.50 -8.54 9.71
N ALA A 48 -16.45 -7.95 10.30
CA ALA A 48 -15.39 -8.65 11.00
C ALA A 48 -15.91 -9.39 12.26
N LYS A 49 -16.89 -8.84 12.97
CA LYS A 49 -17.54 -9.50 14.12
C LYS A 49 -18.10 -10.88 13.79
N ILE A 50 -18.44 -11.12 12.53
CA ILE A 50 -19.06 -12.38 12.09
C ILE A 50 -18.04 -13.28 11.38
N TYR A 51 -17.08 -12.70 10.63
CA TYR A 51 -16.32 -13.44 9.64
C TYR A 51 -14.79 -13.39 9.80
N ASP A 52 -14.24 -12.44 10.57
CA ASP A 52 -12.77 -12.25 10.64
C ASP A 52 -12.32 -11.69 12.00
N GLU A 53 -12.03 -12.60 12.94
CA GLU A 53 -11.56 -12.24 14.29
C GLU A 53 -10.25 -11.44 14.27
N LYS A 54 -9.36 -11.68 13.27
CA LYS A 54 -8.08 -10.95 13.17
C LYS A 54 -8.33 -9.50 12.77
N LEU A 55 -9.19 -9.26 11.79
CA LEU A 55 -9.56 -7.91 11.40
C LEU A 55 -10.29 -7.19 12.53
N LEU A 56 -11.20 -7.88 13.22
CA LEU A 56 -11.90 -7.34 14.39
C LEU A 56 -10.90 -6.89 15.46
N HIS A 57 -9.93 -7.75 15.78
CA HIS A 57 -8.89 -7.44 16.76
C HIS A 57 -8.10 -6.18 16.38
N LEU A 58 -7.71 -6.01 15.09
CA LEU A 58 -7.00 -4.80 14.64
C LEU A 58 -7.83 -3.53 14.81
N ILE A 59 -9.14 -3.61 14.56
CA ILE A 59 -10.04 -2.45 14.73
C ILE A 59 -10.23 -2.12 16.21
N ASP A 60 -10.37 -3.12 17.06
CA ASP A 60 -10.57 -2.95 18.51
C ASP A 60 -9.29 -2.47 19.22
N LEU A 61 -8.10 -2.84 18.71
CA LEU A 61 -6.82 -2.44 19.27
C LEU A 61 -6.64 -0.91 19.23
N ASP A 62 -6.87 -0.30 18.10
CA ASP A 62 -6.91 1.16 17.91
C ASP A 62 -7.76 1.53 16.68
N ARG A 63 -9.02 1.89 16.95
CA ARG A 63 -9.96 2.26 15.91
C ARG A 63 -9.54 3.52 15.14
N ASN A 64 -8.91 4.48 15.79
CA ASN A 64 -8.47 5.71 15.14
C ASN A 64 -7.29 5.43 14.21
N TYR A 65 -6.35 4.60 14.66
CA TYR A 65 -5.23 4.16 13.82
C TYR A 65 -5.73 3.37 12.60
N PHE A 66 -6.64 2.41 12.81
CA PHE A 66 -7.29 1.69 11.71
C PHE A 66 -7.98 2.65 10.73
N MET A 67 -8.73 3.62 11.24
CA MET A 67 -9.41 4.62 10.42
C MET A 67 -8.45 5.50 9.61
N SER A 68 -7.28 5.84 10.17
CA SER A 68 -6.23 6.57 9.46
C SER A 68 -5.68 5.76 8.28
N ILE A 69 -5.50 4.45 8.45
CA ILE A 69 -5.10 3.53 7.36
C ILE A 69 -6.19 3.47 6.29
N MET A 70 -7.45 3.35 6.69
CA MET A 70 -8.58 3.34 5.74
C MET A 70 -8.74 4.64 4.98
N ASN A 71 -8.21 5.77 5.48
CA ASN A 71 -8.29 7.08 4.83
C ASN A 71 -7.27 7.29 3.71
N ILE A 72 -6.29 6.39 3.54
CA ILE A 72 -5.24 6.57 2.50
C ILE A 72 -5.88 6.78 1.13
N GLU A 73 -5.64 7.97 0.54
CA GLU A 73 -6.12 8.42 -0.79
C GLU A 73 -7.65 8.35 -0.99
N ARG A 74 -8.44 8.22 0.08
CA ARG A 74 -9.89 8.07 0.00
C ARG A 74 -10.60 9.40 -0.32
N GLU A 75 -10.03 10.52 0.09
CA GLU A 75 -10.59 11.86 -0.14
C GLU A 75 -10.21 12.45 -1.51
N LYS A 76 -9.42 11.71 -2.33
CA LYS A 76 -9.08 12.14 -3.69
C LYS A 76 -10.29 12.03 -4.62
N GLU A 77 -10.35 12.86 -5.64
CA GLU A 77 -11.38 12.82 -6.69
C GLU A 77 -11.51 11.41 -7.32
N ASN A 78 -10.39 10.74 -7.51
CA ASN A 78 -10.31 9.37 -7.98
C ASN A 78 -9.65 8.49 -6.90
N PRO A 79 -10.42 8.01 -5.92
CA PRO A 79 -9.89 7.22 -4.82
C PRO A 79 -9.34 5.87 -5.30
N ARG A 80 -8.32 5.37 -4.61
CA ARG A 80 -7.78 4.04 -4.91
C ARG A 80 -8.80 2.94 -4.64
N LYS A 81 -8.74 1.90 -5.46
CA LYS A 81 -9.63 0.73 -5.41
C LYS A 81 -8.87 -0.49 -4.90
N ASP A 82 -8.40 -0.41 -3.65
CA ASP A 82 -7.52 -1.43 -3.06
C ASP A 82 -8.26 -2.72 -2.67
N TYR A 83 -9.56 -2.64 -2.39
CA TYR A 83 -10.33 -3.77 -1.87
C TYR A 83 -11.48 -4.15 -2.81
N GLU A 84 -11.66 -5.45 -3.08
CA GLU A 84 -12.85 -5.99 -3.77
C GLU A 84 -13.95 -6.33 -2.77
N LYS A 85 -13.57 -6.68 -1.54
CA LYS A 85 -14.44 -7.13 -0.45
C LYS A 85 -13.77 -6.89 0.90
N PHE A 86 -14.53 -6.95 2.00
CA PHE A 86 -13.99 -6.72 3.34
C PHE A 86 -12.91 -7.73 3.74
N SER A 87 -12.99 -8.98 3.28
CA SER A 87 -11.97 -10.00 3.57
C SER A 87 -10.58 -9.70 2.96
N ASP A 88 -10.48 -8.73 2.06
CA ASP A 88 -9.18 -8.32 1.51
C ASP A 88 -8.45 -7.35 2.45
N ILE A 89 -9.18 -6.65 3.33
CA ILE A 89 -8.66 -5.56 4.15
C ILE A 89 -7.52 -6.05 5.06
N PHE A 90 -7.75 -7.11 5.84
CA PHE A 90 -6.74 -7.62 6.77
C PHE A 90 -5.37 -7.84 6.09
N ASN A 91 -5.36 -8.56 4.98
CA ASN A 91 -4.11 -8.85 4.28
C ASN A 91 -3.45 -7.62 3.64
N ALA A 92 -4.24 -6.64 3.24
CA ALA A 92 -3.73 -5.41 2.65
C ALA A 92 -3.10 -4.45 3.67
N ILE A 93 -3.50 -4.53 4.96
CA ILE A 93 -3.09 -3.57 5.98
C ILE A 93 -2.29 -4.16 7.13
N LYS A 94 -2.22 -5.49 7.29
CA LYS A 94 -1.59 -6.14 8.45
C LYS A 94 -0.15 -5.71 8.70
N PHE A 95 0.58 -5.28 7.66
CA PHE A 95 1.94 -4.79 7.80
C PHE A 95 2.06 -3.49 8.61
N PHE A 96 0.98 -2.73 8.80
CA PHE A 96 0.99 -1.56 9.67
C PHE A 96 1.16 -1.92 11.16
N TYR A 97 0.80 -3.15 11.53
CA TYR A 97 0.83 -3.65 12.90
C TYR A 97 2.10 -4.47 13.15
N LYS A 98 2.84 -4.13 14.22
CA LYS A 98 4.20 -4.62 14.49
C LYS A 98 4.30 -6.16 14.49
N ASP A 99 3.38 -6.85 15.15
CA ASP A 99 3.45 -8.31 15.27
C ASP A 99 3.28 -8.99 13.90
N TYR A 100 2.31 -8.55 13.12
CA TYR A 100 2.10 -9.06 11.75
C TYR A 100 3.22 -8.65 10.80
N TYR A 101 3.81 -7.46 10.96
CA TYR A 101 5.00 -7.09 10.20
C TYR A 101 6.16 -8.04 10.48
N LEU A 102 6.42 -8.40 11.75
CA LEU A 102 7.47 -9.35 12.12
C LEU A 102 7.19 -10.76 11.58
N GLU A 103 5.93 -11.21 11.52
CA GLU A 103 5.55 -12.46 10.85
C GLU A 103 5.88 -12.40 9.34
N LEU A 104 5.55 -11.29 8.66
CA LEU A 104 5.87 -11.10 7.24
C LEU A 104 7.39 -11.11 7.00
N MET A 105 8.16 -10.58 7.93
CA MET A 105 9.63 -10.54 7.88
C MET A 105 10.29 -11.92 8.06
N GLN A 106 9.56 -12.99 8.40
CA GLN A 106 10.12 -14.35 8.40
C GLN A 106 10.42 -14.85 6.99
N ASN A 107 9.74 -14.34 5.98
CA ASN A 107 9.97 -14.68 4.59
C ASN A 107 11.19 -13.93 4.01
N GLU A 108 11.68 -14.41 2.86
CA GLU A 108 12.64 -13.65 2.06
C GLU A 108 12.00 -12.38 1.51
N LEU A 109 12.76 -11.29 1.50
CA LEU A 109 12.30 -10.03 0.96
C LEU A 109 12.57 -9.97 -0.55
N PRO A 110 11.59 -9.56 -1.37
CA PRO A 110 11.70 -9.58 -2.83
C PRO A 110 12.49 -8.39 -3.38
N PHE A 111 13.65 -8.08 -2.79
CA PHE A 111 14.54 -7.04 -3.33
C PHE A 111 15.02 -7.41 -4.73
N ASN A 112 15.29 -6.40 -5.54
CA ASN A 112 15.90 -6.60 -6.85
C ASN A 112 17.29 -7.22 -6.68
N PRO A 113 17.57 -8.44 -7.21
CA PRO A 113 18.83 -9.14 -7.02
C PRO A 113 20.01 -8.46 -7.76
N PHE A 114 19.74 -7.53 -8.66
CA PHE A 114 20.76 -6.76 -9.37
C PHE A 114 21.24 -5.53 -8.59
N ILE A 115 20.61 -5.20 -7.46
CA ILE A 115 21.04 -4.12 -6.57
C ILE A 115 21.74 -4.76 -5.38
N GLU A 116 23.01 -4.41 -5.18
CA GLU A 116 23.82 -4.95 -4.09
C GLU A 116 23.20 -4.63 -2.72
N LYS A 117 23.22 -5.61 -1.82
CA LYS A 117 22.74 -5.45 -0.43
C LYS A 117 23.41 -4.28 0.30
N SER A 118 24.69 -4.05 0.03
CA SER A 118 25.47 -2.93 0.58
C SER A 118 24.89 -1.58 0.19
N VAL A 119 24.44 -1.43 -1.06
CA VAL A 119 23.79 -0.22 -1.57
C VAL A 119 22.44 -0.03 -0.89
N ILE A 120 21.61 -1.10 -0.81
CA ILE A 120 20.32 -1.04 -0.12
C ILE A 120 20.52 -0.60 1.33
N LYS A 121 21.46 -1.21 2.05
CA LYS A 121 21.78 -0.91 3.44
C LYS A 121 22.17 0.57 3.65
N SER A 122 23.06 1.09 2.80
CA SER A 122 23.52 2.47 2.86
C SER A 122 22.41 3.46 2.52
N LEU A 123 21.58 3.13 1.51
CA LEU A 123 20.42 3.92 1.12
C LEU A 123 19.37 4.01 2.24
N LEU A 124 19.06 2.91 2.89
CA LEU A 124 18.10 2.88 4.00
C LEU A 124 18.58 3.71 5.19
N LYS A 125 19.87 3.66 5.50
CA LYS A 125 20.49 4.48 6.55
C LYS A 125 20.40 5.97 6.21
N GLU A 126 20.81 6.38 5.03
CA GLU A 126 20.73 7.78 4.58
C GLU A 126 19.26 8.26 4.54
N PHE A 127 18.34 7.39 4.11
CA PHE A 127 16.91 7.71 4.08
C PHE A 127 16.39 8.10 5.45
N ILE A 128 16.62 7.31 6.51
CA ILE A 128 16.08 7.61 7.84
C ILE A 128 16.74 8.83 8.47
N ASP A 129 18.03 9.07 8.17
CA ASP A 129 18.77 10.22 8.68
C ASP A 129 18.25 11.53 8.04
N THR A 130 17.85 11.50 6.78
CA THR A 130 17.36 12.66 6.01
C THR A 130 15.84 12.78 5.94
N LEU A 131 15.10 11.81 6.51
CA LEU A 131 13.64 11.78 6.43
C LEU A 131 12.99 12.97 7.13
N ASP A 132 12.24 13.74 6.36
CA ASP A 132 11.35 14.80 6.83
C ASP A 132 9.90 14.47 6.50
N LEU A 133 9.12 14.12 7.53
CA LEU A 133 7.69 13.79 7.42
C LEU A 133 6.80 15.03 7.32
N SER A 134 7.34 16.25 7.44
CA SER A 134 6.57 17.49 7.27
C SER A 134 6.40 17.91 5.80
N LEU A 135 7.16 17.30 4.89
CA LEU A 135 7.07 17.56 3.46
C LEU A 135 5.73 17.04 2.90
N ASP A 136 5.17 17.78 1.94
CA ASP A 136 4.09 17.27 1.11
C ASP A 136 4.54 16.13 0.18
N GLU A 137 3.59 15.45 -0.45
CA GLU A 137 3.85 14.28 -1.31
C GLU A 137 4.83 14.61 -2.46
N GLN A 138 4.72 15.79 -3.08
CA GLN A 138 5.57 16.19 -4.19
C GLN A 138 7.01 16.49 -3.73
N ASN A 139 7.17 17.24 -2.66
CA ASN A 139 8.48 17.58 -2.10
C ASN A 139 9.17 16.35 -1.51
N TRP A 140 8.42 15.47 -0.85
CA TRP A 140 8.93 14.17 -0.43
C TRP A 140 9.43 13.34 -1.62
N PHE A 141 8.67 13.26 -2.71
CA PHE A 141 9.11 12.52 -3.90
C PHE A 141 10.37 13.14 -4.54
N ASN A 142 10.52 14.46 -4.50
CA ASN A 142 11.73 15.13 -4.94
C ASN A 142 12.93 14.80 -4.03
N SER A 143 12.75 14.75 -2.70
CA SER A 143 13.82 14.31 -1.79
C SER A 143 14.25 12.86 -2.05
N LEU A 144 13.31 11.99 -2.46
CA LEU A 144 13.61 10.63 -2.84
C LEU A 144 14.45 10.54 -4.12
N LYS A 145 14.23 11.42 -5.10
CA LYS A 145 15.09 11.53 -6.29
C LYS A 145 16.51 11.94 -5.92
N GLU A 146 16.65 12.95 -5.05
CA GLU A 146 17.99 13.41 -4.60
C GLU A 146 18.70 12.31 -3.81
N LEU A 147 17.99 11.58 -2.96
CA LEU A 147 18.54 10.39 -2.31
C LEU A 147 19.03 9.37 -3.34
N GLY A 148 18.17 9.03 -4.32
CA GLY A 148 18.52 8.05 -5.37
C GLY A 148 19.79 8.44 -6.14
N LYS A 149 19.95 9.70 -6.51
CA LYS A 149 21.16 10.21 -7.21
C LYS A 149 22.44 9.93 -6.44
N LYS A 150 22.45 10.11 -5.12
CA LYS A 150 23.62 9.83 -4.28
C LYS A 150 24.09 8.38 -4.37
N PHE A 151 23.19 7.45 -4.69
CA PHE A 151 23.45 6.01 -4.79
C PHE A 151 23.46 5.49 -6.22
N GLY A 152 23.55 6.36 -7.23
CA GLY A 152 23.66 5.96 -8.64
C GLY A 152 22.33 5.58 -9.31
N PHE A 153 21.18 6.02 -8.78
CA PHE A 153 19.89 5.86 -9.44
C PHE A 153 19.53 7.07 -10.29
N ALA A 154 18.94 6.85 -11.44
CA ALA A 154 18.41 7.89 -12.30
C ALA A 154 17.13 8.51 -11.69
N GLU A 155 16.90 9.80 -11.95
CA GLU A 155 15.70 10.53 -11.48
C GLU A 155 14.39 9.98 -12.05
N SER A 156 14.44 9.29 -13.17
CA SER A 156 13.26 8.74 -13.83
C SER A 156 13.61 7.51 -14.66
N ASN A 157 12.59 6.68 -14.91
CA ASN A 157 12.72 5.53 -15.81
C ASN A 157 13.10 5.93 -17.24
N LYS A 158 12.69 7.15 -17.70
CA LYS A 158 13.06 7.66 -19.02
C LYS A 158 14.59 7.88 -19.13
N ILE A 159 15.18 8.54 -18.15
CA ILE A 159 16.64 8.79 -18.10
C ILE A 159 17.39 7.48 -17.98
N TYR A 160 16.96 6.56 -17.11
CA TYR A 160 17.54 5.25 -16.95
C TYR A 160 17.56 4.45 -18.26
N LYS A 161 16.43 4.41 -18.99
CA LYS A 161 16.37 3.68 -20.27
C LYS A 161 17.30 4.23 -21.36
N GLN A 162 17.58 5.53 -21.32
CA GLN A 162 18.49 6.18 -22.27
C GLN A 162 19.99 5.95 -21.93
N ASN A 163 20.32 5.68 -20.67
CA ASN A 163 21.69 5.62 -20.17
C ASN A 163 21.87 4.47 -19.17
N LYS A 164 21.49 3.26 -19.54
CA LYS A 164 21.46 2.09 -18.63
C LYS A 164 22.79 1.79 -17.98
N ASP A 165 23.89 1.99 -18.72
CA ASP A 165 25.23 1.68 -18.24
C ASP A 165 25.76 2.69 -17.20
N GLN A 166 25.07 3.82 -17.02
CA GLN A 166 25.44 4.87 -16.07
C GLN A 166 24.74 4.76 -14.72
N TYR A 167 23.64 3.97 -14.64
CA TYR A 167 22.80 3.91 -13.47
C TYR A 167 22.53 2.46 -13.08
N ILE A 168 22.42 2.21 -11.78
CA ILE A 168 22.05 0.89 -11.23
C ILE A 168 20.51 0.65 -11.23
N GLY A 169 19.73 1.70 -11.50
CA GLY A 169 18.28 1.69 -11.53
C GLY A 169 17.73 3.12 -11.62
N HIS A 170 16.50 3.33 -11.21
CA HIS A 170 15.86 4.65 -11.19
C HIS A 170 15.09 4.91 -9.88
N VAL A 171 14.55 6.12 -9.69
CA VAL A 171 13.79 6.48 -8.46
C VAL A 171 12.67 5.50 -8.10
N GLY A 172 12.07 4.83 -9.08
CA GLY A 172 11.07 3.77 -8.84
C GLY A 172 11.66 2.58 -8.08
N ASP A 173 12.92 2.21 -8.36
CA ASP A 173 13.62 1.14 -7.64
C ASP A 173 13.93 1.57 -6.20
N VAL A 174 14.28 2.85 -5.99
CA VAL A 174 14.44 3.42 -4.64
C VAL A 174 13.12 3.33 -3.86
N ALA A 175 12.00 3.72 -4.47
CA ALA A 175 10.67 3.60 -3.86
C ALA A 175 10.29 2.13 -3.60
N GLU A 176 10.68 1.19 -4.48
CA GLU A 176 10.46 -0.26 -4.29
C GLU A 176 11.26 -0.78 -3.10
N ILE A 177 12.54 -0.38 -2.96
CA ILE A 177 13.37 -0.75 -1.80
C ILE A 177 12.69 -0.32 -0.50
N LEU A 178 12.26 0.94 -0.40
CA LEU A 178 11.56 1.44 0.78
C LEU A 178 10.26 0.68 1.03
N ARG A 179 9.47 0.46 -0.03
CA ARG A 179 8.20 -0.29 0.08
C ARG A 179 8.42 -1.69 0.62
N ILE A 180 9.36 -2.45 0.07
CA ILE A 180 9.69 -3.79 0.54
C ILE A 180 10.14 -3.75 2.01
N THR A 181 11.00 -2.80 2.36
CA THR A 181 11.48 -2.61 3.73
C THR A 181 10.34 -2.38 4.71
N PHE A 182 9.36 -1.56 4.36
CA PHE A 182 8.29 -1.19 5.28
C PHE A 182 7.05 -2.07 5.23
N THR A 183 6.85 -2.83 4.15
CA THR A 183 5.62 -3.60 3.95
C THR A 183 5.84 -5.07 3.60
N SER A 184 7.10 -5.50 3.43
CA SER A 184 7.50 -6.84 2.94
C SER A 184 6.99 -7.18 1.52
N SER A 185 6.51 -6.20 0.77
CA SER A 185 5.88 -6.41 -0.55
C SER A 185 6.29 -5.35 -1.55
N LYS A 186 6.29 -5.71 -2.84
CA LYS A 186 6.42 -4.74 -3.96
C LYS A 186 5.16 -3.91 -4.18
N GLN A 187 4.04 -4.30 -3.59
CA GLN A 187 2.76 -3.62 -3.69
C GLN A 187 2.25 -3.21 -2.32
N SER A 188 1.78 -1.97 -2.22
CA SER A 188 1.17 -1.41 -1.01
C SER A 188 0.29 -0.23 -1.39
N PRO A 189 -0.48 0.35 -0.47
CA PRO A 189 -0.99 1.70 -0.62
C PRO A 189 0.12 2.70 -0.97
N ASN A 190 -0.26 3.93 -1.29
CA ASN A 190 0.71 4.98 -1.62
C ASN A 190 1.76 5.12 -0.50
N LEU A 191 3.03 4.95 -0.89
CA LEU A 191 4.16 4.87 0.05
C LEU A 191 4.28 6.12 0.93
N TYR A 192 4.03 7.31 0.39
CA TYR A 192 4.05 8.55 1.16
C TYR A 192 3.13 8.47 2.39
N TYR A 193 1.87 8.07 2.21
CA TYR A 193 0.92 7.94 3.32
C TYR A 193 1.26 6.79 4.26
N VAL A 194 1.82 5.69 3.74
CA VAL A 194 2.33 4.58 4.57
C VAL A 194 3.40 5.10 5.54
N LEU A 195 4.34 5.91 5.06
CA LEU A 195 5.41 6.48 5.89
C LEU A 195 4.84 7.45 6.94
N GLN A 196 3.88 8.29 6.56
CA GLN A 196 3.21 9.21 7.48
C GLN A 196 2.51 8.48 8.63
N ILE A 197 1.80 7.40 8.33
CA ILE A 197 1.06 6.62 9.34
C ILE A 197 1.99 5.84 10.26
N LEU A 198 3.07 5.25 9.73
CA LEU A 198 4.05 4.53 10.53
C LEU A 198 4.85 5.45 11.45
N GLY A 199 5.16 6.67 11.00
CA GLY A 199 5.95 7.62 11.76
C GLY A 199 7.42 7.23 11.89
N LYS A 200 8.26 8.22 12.20
CA LYS A 200 9.74 8.10 12.14
C LYS A 200 10.30 6.98 13.04
N GLU A 201 9.72 6.78 14.20
CA GLU A 201 10.18 5.77 15.16
C GLU A 201 10.01 4.34 14.62
N GLN A 202 8.81 3.98 14.15
CA GLN A 202 8.58 2.66 13.55
C GLN A 202 9.38 2.45 12.26
N LEU A 203 9.55 3.50 11.46
CA LEU A 203 10.35 3.42 10.24
C LEU A 203 11.81 3.11 10.57
N LYS A 204 12.38 3.73 11.61
CA LYS A 204 13.72 3.44 12.09
C LYS A 204 13.85 2.00 12.59
N GLU A 205 12.93 1.54 13.44
CA GLU A 205 12.93 0.16 13.93
C GLU A 205 12.91 -0.87 12.78
N ARG A 206 12.11 -0.63 11.74
CA ARG A 206 12.02 -1.52 10.57
C ARG A 206 13.29 -1.52 9.74
N ILE A 207 13.91 -0.36 9.53
CA ILE A 207 15.21 -0.26 8.84
C ILE A 207 16.28 -1.01 9.62
N ASP A 208 16.38 -0.80 10.92
CA ASP A 208 17.34 -1.49 11.78
C ASP A 208 17.14 -3.00 11.71
N PHE A 209 15.90 -3.47 11.81
CA PHE A 209 15.57 -4.89 11.69
C PHE A 209 15.99 -5.48 10.34
N VAL A 210 15.61 -4.85 9.22
CA VAL A 210 15.92 -5.33 7.87
C VAL A 210 17.42 -5.30 7.61
N THR A 211 18.10 -4.25 8.05
CA THR A 211 19.55 -4.08 7.86
C THR A 211 20.36 -5.14 8.57
N ILE A 212 19.93 -5.54 9.78
CA ILE A 212 20.60 -6.55 10.60
C ILE A 212 20.25 -7.96 10.14
N ASN A 213 18.98 -8.23 9.85
CA ASN A 213 18.50 -9.62 9.68
C ASN A 213 18.33 -10.06 8.22
N LYS A 214 18.25 -9.14 7.26
CA LYS A 214 17.93 -9.46 5.86
C LYS A 214 19.00 -9.03 4.85
N LEU A 215 19.85 -8.09 5.21
CA LEU A 215 20.88 -7.53 4.32
C LEU A 215 22.31 -7.90 4.74
N ASN A 216 22.46 -8.79 5.68
CA ASN A 216 23.77 -9.37 6.04
C ASN A 216 24.13 -10.50 5.09
#